data_6b307349baa9e8b433169dff0591bba6
#
_entry.id   6b307349baa9e8b433169dff0591bba6
#
_cell.length_a   1.000
_cell.length_b   1.000
_cell.length_c   1.000
_cell.angle_alpha   90.00
_cell.angle_beta   90.00
_cell.angle_gamma   90.00
#
_symmetry.space_group_name_H-M   'P 1'
#
loop_
_entity.id
_entity.type
_entity.pdbx_description
1 polymer ?
#
loop_
_entity_poly.entity_id
_entity_poly.type
_entity_poly.pdbx_seq_one_letter_code
_entity_poly.pdbx_strand_id
1 'polypeptide(L)'
;PVTHIWYFKGVPSRLGYLLDLAPKDLEKVIYFAAYMITEVDTEAREEDLPKLEKKVTSDRKKIETKRDNDLATRQEKMENDLAELEDEGAKADQRRKVREAGERELKNIRERAQKELDRLEEVWTRFKNLKVQDLEGDENLYREMRDRYGRYFKGGMGAAAIKARLSAIFKMVLARSAISGFLTTPVS
;
A
#
# COMPACT_ATOMS: atom_id res chain seq x y z
N PRO A 1 14.15 21.43 -3.21
CA PRO A 1 14.08 21.69 -4.65
C PRO A 1 12.72 22.27 -5.03
N VAL A 2 12.72 23.16 -6.02
CA VAL A 2 11.51 23.76 -6.60
C VAL A 2 11.46 23.47 -8.10
N THR A 3 10.25 23.35 -8.65
CA THR A 3 10.04 23.18 -10.08
C THR A 3 9.70 24.52 -10.70
N HIS A 4 10.50 24.97 -11.68
CA HIS A 4 10.22 26.22 -12.38
C HIS A 4 8.99 26.05 -13.27
N ILE A 5 8.03 26.98 -13.17
CA ILE A 5 6.73 26.91 -13.85
C ILE A 5 6.83 26.74 -15.38
N TRP A 6 7.86 27.27 -16.01
CA TRP A 6 8.06 27.17 -17.47
C TRP A 6 8.39 25.76 -17.94
N TYR A 7 9.04 24.96 -17.09
CA TYR A 7 9.30 23.56 -17.41
C TYR A 7 8.07 22.68 -17.22
N PHE A 8 7.14 23.13 -16.37
CA PHE A 8 5.90 22.40 -16.08
C PHE A 8 4.75 22.82 -17.02
N LYS A 9 4.48 24.14 -17.16
CA LYS A 9 3.31 24.67 -17.90
C LYS A 9 3.56 24.95 -19.39
N GLY A 10 4.76 24.70 -19.91
CA GLY A 10 5.00 24.77 -21.36
C GLY A 10 4.17 23.73 -22.13
N VAL A 11 3.79 24.07 -23.36
CA VAL A 11 3.10 23.13 -24.27
C VAL A 11 4.03 22.83 -25.45
N PRO A 12 4.56 21.60 -25.58
CA PRO A 12 4.44 20.47 -24.63
C PRO A 12 5.24 20.67 -23.35
N SER A 13 4.79 20.09 -22.24
CA SER A 13 5.53 20.13 -20.96
C SER A 13 6.88 19.43 -21.09
N ARG A 14 7.98 20.16 -20.91
CA ARG A 14 9.33 19.58 -20.99
C ARG A 14 9.59 18.52 -19.93
N LEU A 15 9.09 18.73 -18.72
CA LEU A 15 9.17 17.74 -17.64
C LEU A 15 8.32 16.51 -17.92
N GLY A 16 7.09 16.70 -18.43
CA GLY A 16 6.23 15.60 -18.83
C GLY A 16 6.86 14.73 -19.91
N TYR A 17 7.49 15.34 -20.90
CA TYR A 17 8.20 14.64 -21.96
C TYR A 17 9.41 13.84 -21.45
N LEU A 18 10.25 14.48 -20.59
CA LEU A 18 11.43 13.80 -20.02
C LEU A 18 11.10 12.66 -19.07
N LEU A 19 9.96 12.75 -18.40
CA LEU A 19 9.51 11.76 -17.44
C LEU A 19 8.53 10.75 -18.03
N ASP A 20 8.07 10.97 -19.27
CA ASP A 20 6.99 10.20 -19.88
C ASP A 20 5.73 10.17 -19.00
N LEU A 21 5.37 11.34 -18.46
CA LEU A 21 4.21 11.54 -17.60
C LEU A 21 3.21 12.49 -18.23
N ALA A 22 1.92 12.14 -18.14
CA ALA A 22 0.86 13.05 -18.53
C ALA A 22 0.87 14.34 -17.68
N PRO A 23 0.53 15.51 -18.23
CA PRO A 23 0.54 16.78 -17.49
C PRO A 23 -0.27 16.75 -16.19
N LYS A 24 -1.44 16.08 -16.20
CA LYS A 24 -2.29 15.93 -15.01
C LYS A 24 -1.62 15.09 -13.91
N ASP A 25 -0.87 14.07 -14.28
CA ASP A 25 -0.18 13.21 -13.32
C ASP A 25 1.05 13.91 -12.75
N LEU A 26 1.78 14.62 -13.58
CA LEU A 26 2.87 15.49 -13.14
C LEU A 26 2.36 16.58 -12.15
N GLU A 27 1.19 17.16 -12.42
CA GLU A 27 0.54 18.13 -11.55
C GLU A 27 0.23 17.55 -10.17
N LYS A 28 -0.33 16.33 -10.10
CA LYS A 28 -0.62 15.64 -8.83
C LYS A 28 0.64 15.47 -7.98
N VAL A 29 1.76 15.12 -8.59
CA VAL A 29 3.04 14.96 -7.88
C VAL A 29 3.57 16.30 -7.38
N ILE A 30 3.60 17.33 -8.24
CA ILE A 30 4.14 18.65 -7.91
C ILE A 30 3.35 19.31 -6.78
N TYR A 31 2.03 19.20 -6.79
CA TYR A 31 1.14 19.82 -5.81
C TYR A 31 0.82 18.91 -4.61
N PHE A 32 1.60 17.87 -4.38
CA PHE A 32 1.48 16.99 -3.22
C PHE A 32 0.12 16.27 -3.12
N ALA A 33 -0.50 15.97 -4.26
CA ALA A 33 -1.74 15.23 -4.34
C ALA A 33 -1.53 13.72 -4.54
N ALA A 34 -0.35 13.29 -4.97
CA ALA A 34 0.01 11.89 -5.11
C ALA A 34 1.51 11.65 -4.88
N TYR A 35 1.82 10.49 -4.33
CA TYR A 35 3.18 9.96 -4.30
C TYR A 35 3.55 9.40 -5.67
N MET A 36 4.76 9.64 -6.10
CA MET A 36 5.35 9.02 -7.29
C MET A 36 6.42 8.02 -6.87
N ILE A 37 6.37 6.83 -7.41
CA ILE A 37 7.41 5.81 -7.22
C ILE A 37 8.62 6.18 -8.07
N THR A 38 9.74 6.47 -7.41
CA THR A 38 10.96 6.94 -8.08
C THR A 38 11.92 5.83 -8.44
N GLU A 39 11.97 4.80 -7.63
CA GLU A 39 12.83 3.62 -7.82
C GLU A 39 12.10 2.35 -7.37
N VAL A 40 12.33 1.24 -8.05
CA VAL A 40 11.89 -0.11 -7.66
C VAL A 40 13.06 -1.06 -7.88
N ASP A 41 13.46 -1.76 -6.81
CA ASP A 41 14.43 -2.84 -6.88
C ASP A 41 13.69 -4.14 -7.25
N THR A 42 13.59 -4.38 -8.54
CA THR A 42 12.87 -5.55 -9.08
C THR A 42 13.59 -6.85 -8.79
N GLU A 43 14.92 -6.86 -8.81
CA GLU A 43 15.73 -8.06 -8.54
C GLU A 43 15.57 -8.51 -7.10
N ALA A 44 15.79 -7.62 -6.13
CA ALA A 44 15.59 -7.94 -4.72
C ALA A 44 14.13 -8.31 -4.40
N ARG A 45 13.16 -7.67 -5.06
CA ARG A 45 11.75 -8.00 -4.90
C ARG A 45 11.45 -9.42 -5.39
N GLU A 46 11.91 -9.79 -6.56
CA GLU A 46 11.67 -11.13 -7.15
C GLU A 46 12.37 -12.23 -6.34
N GLU A 47 13.59 -11.98 -5.88
CA GLU A 47 14.33 -12.93 -5.02
C GLU A 47 13.61 -13.17 -3.69
N ASP A 48 13.12 -12.14 -3.05
CA ASP A 48 12.48 -12.23 -1.75
C ASP A 48 10.97 -12.51 -1.83
N LEU A 49 10.36 -12.50 -3.01
CA LEU A 49 8.91 -12.69 -3.20
C LEU A 49 8.35 -13.91 -2.46
N PRO A 50 8.97 -15.12 -2.52
CA PRO A 50 8.46 -16.28 -1.79
C PRO A 50 8.47 -16.12 -0.26
N LYS A 51 9.46 -15.39 0.27
CA LYS A 51 9.55 -15.10 1.73
C LYS A 51 8.47 -14.11 2.14
N LEU A 52 8.27 -13.08 1.32
CA LEU A 52 7.26 -12.05 1.56
C LEU A 52 5.85 -12.64 1.49
N GLU A 53 5.58 -13.54 0.55
CA GLU A 53 4.31 -14.23 0.42
C GLU A 53 3.99 -15.11 1.64
N LYS A 54 4.98 -15.85 2.15
CA LYS A 54 4.85 -16.59 3.40
C LYS A 54 4.53 -15.68 4.58
N LYS A 55 5.16 -14.50 4.65
CA LYS A 55 4.90 -13.50 5.69
C LYS A 55 3.47 -12.97 5.61
N VAL A 56 3.00 -12.61 4.42
CA VAL A 56 1.62 -12.15 4.20
C VAL A 56 0.61 -13.24 4.58
N THR A 57 0.87 -14.50 4.20
CA THR A 57 0.03 -15.65 4.58
C THR A 57 0.00 -15.85 6.09
N SER A 58 1.14 -15.69 6.76
CA SER A 58 1.23 -15.75 8.23
C SER A 58 0.44 -14.60 8.90
N ASP A 59 0.57 -13.39 8.38
CA ASP A 59 -0.16 -12.23 8.91
C ASP A 59 -1.68 -12.39 8.69
N ARG A 60 -2.10 -12.92 7.54
CA ARG A 60 -3.50 -13.30 7.28
C ARG A 60 -4.02 -14.27 8.33
N LYS A 61 -3.29 -15.35 8.59
CA LYS A 61 -3.67 -16.35 9.61
C LYS A 61 -3.78 -15.75 11.01
N LYS A 62 -2.90 -14.80 11.37
CA LYS A 62 -2.98 -14.10 12.67
C LYS A 62 -4.28 -13.31 12.80
N ILE A 63 -4.66 -12.57 11.75
CA ILE A 63 -5.92 -11.81 11.73
C ILE A 63 -7.12 -12.75 11.85
N GLU A 64 -7.12 -13.86 11.10
CA GLU A 64 -8.18 -14.87 11.14
C GLU A 64 -8.29 -15.53 12.52
N THR A 65 -7.15 -15.93 13.11
CA THR A 65 -7.13 -16.54 14.45
C THR A 65 -7.61 -15.56 15.52
N LYS A 66 -7.17 -14.29 15.44
CA LYS A 66 -7.64 -13.26 16.34
C LYS A 66 -9.15 -13.05 16.23
N ARG A 67 -9.67 -12.95 14.99
CA ARG A 67 -11.11 -12.86 14.73
C ARG A 67 -11.86 -14.02 15.38
N ASP A 68 -11.40 -15.26 15.16
CA ASP A 68 -12.09 -16.44 15.63
C ASP A 68 -12.09 -16.51 17.17
N ASN A 69 -10.98 -16.15 17.81
CA ASN A 69 -10.89 -16.05 19.27
C ASN A 69 -11.82 -14.93 19.83
N ASP A 70 -11.83 -13.75 19.20
CA ASP A 70 -12.69 -12.64 19.63
C ASP A 70 -14.18 -13.01 19.47
N LEU A 71 -14.53 -13.72 18.37
CA LEU A 71 -15.89 -14.22 18.15
C LEU A 71 -16.29 -15.26 19.20
N ALA A 72 -15.42 -16.23 19.51
CA ALA A 72 -15.69 -17.26 20.51
C ALA A 72 -15.89 -16.65 21.89
N THR A 73 -15.00 -15.76 22.32
CA THR A 73 -15.09 -15.06 23.62
C THR A 73 -16.36 -14.23 23.73
N ARG A 74 -16.73 -13.54 22.65
CA ARG A 74 -17.95 -12.71 22.65
C ARG A 74 -19.22 -13.55 22.65
N GLN A 75 -19.21 -14.65 21.92
CA GLN A 75 -20.34 -15.57 21.90
C GLN A 75 -20.55 -16.22 23.25
N GLU A 76 -19.50 -16.74 23.89
CA GLU A 76 -19.54 -17.30 25.23
C GLU A 76 -20.11 -16.29 26.26
N LYS A 77 -19.64 -15.04 26.18
CA LYS A 77 -20.17 -13.97 27.03
C LYS A 77 -21.67 -13.75 26.81
N MET A 78 -22.10 -13.69 25.56
CA MET A 78 -23.53 -13.50 25.24
C MET A 78 -24.39 -14.66 25.75
N GLU A 79 -23.90 -15.90 25.65
CA GLU A 79 -24.59 -17.10 26.16
C GLU A 79 -24.70 -17.07 27.69
N ASN A 80 -23.63 -16.70 28.37
CA ASN A 80 -23.63 -16.54 29.83
C ASN A 80 -24.58 -15.44 30.29
N ASP A 81 -24.54 -14.26 29.66
CA ASP A 81 -25.44 -13.13 29.98
C ASP A 81 -26.93 -13.54 29.77
N LEU A 82 -27.21 -14.33 28.74
CA LEU A 82 -28.57 -14.84 28.48
C LEU A 82 -29.00 -15.89 29.51
N ALA A 83 -28.11 -16.78 29.91
CA ALA A 83 -28.37 -17.79 30.93
C ALA A 83 -28.66 -17.14 32.30
N GLU A 84 -27.87 -16.15 32.70
CA GLU A 84 -28.12 -15.37 33.94
C GLU A 84 -29.49 -14.71 33.90
N LEU A 85 -29.88 -14.10 32.79
CA LEU A 85 -31.20 -13.46 32.64
C LEU A 85 -32.36 -14.48 32.63
N GLU A 86 -32.13 -15.71 32.22
CA GLU A 86 -33.12 -16.78 32.30
C GLU A 86 -33.31 -17.25 33.74
N ASP A 87 -32.24 -17.45 34.48
CA ASP A 87 -32.25 -17.83 35.92
C ASP A 87 -32.92 -16.77 36.79
N GLU A 88 -32.71 -15.49 36.48
CA GLU A 88 -33.34 -14.36 37.16
C GLU A 88 -34.81 -14.14 36.76
N GLY A 89 -35.36 -14.92 35.83
CA GLY A 89 -36.72 -14.76 35.33
C GLY A 89 -36.98 -13.46 34.55
N ALA A 90 -35.96 -12.91 33.93
CA ALA A 90 -36.01 -11.65 33.20
C ALA A 90 -37.01 -11.65 32.04
N LYS A 91 -37.63 -10.50 31.79
CA LYS A 91 -38.60 -10.35 30.71
C LYS A 91 -38.03 -10.65 29.33
N ALA A 92 -38.81 -11.23 28.45
CA ALA A 92 -38.43 -11.56 27.07
C ALA A 92 -37.78 -10.38 26.33
N ASP A 93 -38.19 -9.16 26.62
CA ASP A 93 -37.68 -7.93 26.00
C ASP A 93 -36.24 -7.63 26.42
N GLN A 94 -35.85 -7.93 27.66
CA GLN A 94 -34.48 -7.77 28.15
C GLN A 94 -33.56 -8.79 27.48
N ARG A 95 -33.96 -10.05 27.40
CA ARG A 95 -33.21 -11.11 26.72
C ARG A 95 -33.03 -10.80 25.22
N ARG A 96 -34.08 -10.28 24.56
CA ARG A 96 -33.98 -9.83 23.17
C ARG A 96 -32.96 -8.72 22.99
N LYS A 97 -32.93 -7.69 23.85
CA LYS A 97 -31.94 -6.60 23.79
C LYS A 97 -30.51 -7.10 23.95
N VAL A 98 -30.25 -8.02 24.87
CA VAL A 98 -28.90 -8.59 25.07
C VAL A 98 -28.49 -9.39 23.82
N ARG A 99 -29.38 -10.19 23.26
CA ARG A 99 -29.09 -10.93 22.01
C ARG A 99 -28.80 -10.01 20.86
N GLU A 100 -29.62 -9.02 20.59
CA GLU A 100 -29.41 -8.04 19.52
C GLU A 100 -28.10 -7.27 19.69
N ALA A 101 -27.76 -6.88 20.93
CA ALA A 101 -26.47 -6.22 21.21
C ALA A 101 -25.29 -7.16 20.95
N GLY A 102 -25.37 -8.40 21.39
CA GLY A 102 -24.35 -9.43 21.13
C GLY A 102 -24.16 -9.70 19.64
N GLU A 103 -25.24 -9.85 18.89
CA GLU A 103 -25.18 -10.08 17.45
C GLU A 103 -24.54 -8.89 16.70
N ARG A 104 -24.85 -7.64 17.11
CA ARG A 104 -24.20 -6.45 16.57
C ARG A 104 -22.70 -6.45 16.81
N GLU A 105 -22.26 -6.82 18.01
CA GLU A 105 -20.83 -6.90 18.35
C GLU A 105 -20.13 -8.02 17.54
N LEU A 106 -20.73 -9.19 17.41
CA LEU A 106 -20.21 -10.26 16.57
C LEU A 106 -20.08 -9.83 15.11
N LYS A 107 -21.06 -9.11 14.60
CA LYS A 107 -21.00 -8.53 13.26
C LYS A 107 -19.85 -7.52 13.14
N ASN A 108 -19.70 -6.62 14.11
CA ASN A 108 -18.61 -5.64 14.12
C ASN A 108 -17.22 -6.30 14.14
N ILE A 109 -17.04 -7.38 14.90
CA ILE A 109 -15.78 -8.15 14.93
C ILE A 109 -15.47 -8.71 13.54
N ARG A 110 -16.46 -9.32 12.88
CA ARG A 110 -16.28 -9.85 11.53
C ARG A 110 -15.93 -8.76 10.51
N GLU A 111 -16.65 -7.63 10.55
CA GLU A 111 -16.43 -6.52 9.62
C GLU A 111 -15.04 -5.87 9.81
N ARG A 112 -14.58 -5.73 11.07
CA ARG A 112 -13.22 -5.21 11.34
C ARG A 112 -12.16 -6.15 10.81
N ALA A 113 -12.26 -7.44 11.10
CA ALA A 113 -11.31 -8.42 10.61
C ALA A 113 -11.30 -8.49 9.07
N GLN A 114 -12.48 -8.42 8.43
CA GLN A 114 -12.56 -8.39 6.98
C GLN A 114 -11.87 -7.15 6.39
N LYS A 115 -12.07 -5.97 6.96
CA LYS A 115 -11.37 -4.75 6.54
C LYS A 115 -9.85 -4.85 6.68
N GLU A 116 -9.37 -5.48 7.77
CA GLU A 116 -7.92 -5.71 7.95
C GLU A 116 -7.37 -6.69 6.91
N LEU A 117 -8.12 -7.76 6.59
CA LEU A 117 -7.75 -8.71 5.54
C LEU A 117 -7.75 -8.08 4.15
N ASP A 118 -8.79 -7.32 3.82
CA ASP A 118 -8.90 -6.61 2.53
C ASP A 118 -7.75 -5.61 2.37
N ARG A 119 -7.40 -4.90 3.43
CA ARG A 119 -6.29 -3.95 3.43
C ARG A 119 -4.94 -4.65 3.25
N LEU A 120 -4.71 -5.75 3.95
CA LEU A 120 -3.50 -6.56 3.79
C LEU A 120 -3.33 -7.03 2.33
N GLU A 121 -4.41 -7.51 1.72
CA GLU A 121 -4.42 -7.96 0.33
C GLU A 121 -4.21 -6.82 -0.67
N GLU A 122 -4.84 -5.67 -0.44
CA GLU A 122 -4.69 -4.47 -1.26
C GLU A 122 -3.23 -3.99 -1.27
N VAL A 123 -2.61 -3.85 -0.09
CA VAL A 123 -1.20 -3.43 0.05
C VAL A 123 -0.28 -4.44 -0.63
N TRP A 124 -0.52 -5.73 -0.45
CA TRP A 124 0.28 -6.79 -1.07
C TRP A 124 0.17 -6.79 -2.59
N THR A 125 -1.04 -6.70 -3.12
CA THR A 125 -1.29 -6.67 -4.57
C THR A 125 -0.70 -5.43 -5.20
N ARG A 126 -0.83 -4.28 -4.56
CA ARG A 126 -0.25 -3.03 -5.04
C ARG A 126 1.27 -3.11 -5.08
N PHE A 127 1.90 -3.63 -4.03
CA PHE A 127 3.35 -3.82 -3.99
C PHE A 127 3.86 -4.79 -5.06
N LYS A 128 3.21 -5.93 -5.27
CA LYS A 128 3.62 -6.88 -6.31
C LYS A 128 3.66 -6.26 -7.71
N ASN A 129 2.69 -5.43 -8.01
CA ASN A 129 2.51 -4.82 -9.31
C ASN A 129 3.18 -3.45 -9.45
N LEU A 130 3.88 -2.99 -8.40
CA LEU A 130 4.46 -1.65 -8.34
C LEU A 130 5.53 -1.46 -9.42
N LYS A 131 5.40 -0.37 -10.15
CA LYS A 131 6.35 0.05 -11.20
C LYS A 131 6.89 1.43 -10.89
N VAL A 132 8.04 1.72 -11.49
CA VAL A 132 8.60 3.07 -11.46
C VAL A 132 7.64 4.03 -12.16
N GLN A 133 7.46 5.21 -11.58
CA GLN A 133 6.53 6.26 -12.01
C GLN A 133 5.05 5.98 -11.75
N ASP A 134 4.71 4.85 -11.10
CA ASP A 134 3.36 4.67 -10.58
C ASP A 134 3.03 5.79 -9.60
N LEU A 135 1.78 6.22 -9.64
CA LEU A 135 1.24 7.24 -8.73
C LEU A 135 0.33 6.58 -7.69
N GLU A 136 0.47 7.03 -6.44
CA GLU A 136 -0.39 6.62 -5.35
C GLU A 136 -0.98 7.85 -4.66
N GLY A 137 -2.30 7.97 -4.75
CA GLY A 137 -3.05 9.07 -4.14
C GLY A 137 -3.52 8.77 -2.71
N ASP A 138 -3.61 7.50 -2.32
CA ASP A 138 -3.94 7.10 -0.95
C ASP A 138 -2.68 7.12 -0.07
N GLU A 139 -2.57 8.15 0.76
CA GLU A 139 -1.44 8.32 1.69
C GLU A 139 -1.31 7.14 2.66
N ASN A 140 -2.42 6.60 3.15
CA ASN A 140 -2.39 5.48 4.09
C ASN A 140 -1.89 4.21 3.41
N LEU A 141 -2.33 3.95 2.18
CA LEU A 141 -1.86 2.83 1.37
C LEU A 141 -0.36 2.95 1.10
N TYR A 142 0.11 4.13 0.71
CA TYR A 142 1.52 4.37 0.47
C TYR A 142 2.36 4.17 1.74
N ARG A 143 1.92 4.69 2.89
CA ARG A 143 2.61 4.51 4.18
C ARG A 143 2.71 3.05 4.58
N GLU A 144 1.61 2.31 4.54
CA GLU A 144 1.60 0.89 4.87
C GLU A 144 2.50 0.09 3.93
N MET A 145 2.46 0.37 2.64
CA MET A 145 3.32 -0.26 1.66
C MET A 145 4.80 0.04 1.93
N ARG A 146 5.13 1.30 2.27
CA ARG A 146 6.49 1.70 2.64
C ARG A 146 6.95 1.06 3.94
N ASP A 147 6.09 0.99 4.95
CA ASP A 147 6.44 0.41 6.25
C ASP A 147 6.71 -1.10 6.14
N ARG A 148 5.98 -1.81 5.28
CA ARG A 148 6.15 -3.24 5.04
C ARG A 148 7.25 -3.57 4.04
N TYR A 149 7.39 -2.79 2.97
CA TYR A 149 8.18 -3.11 1.78
C TYR A 149 9.13 -1.99 1.34
N GLY A 150 9.39 -1.00 2.16
CA GLY A 150 10.20 0.17 1.81
C GLY A 150 11.65 -0.13 1.44
N ARG A 151 12.14 -1.35 1.70
CA ARG A 151 13.43 -1.82 1.23
C ARG A 151 13.49 -1.96 -0.30
N TYR A 152 12.37 -2.27 -0.94
CA TYR A 152 12.30 -2.64 -2.35
C TYR A 152 11.91 -1.49 -3.27
N PHE A 153 11.48 -0.37 -2.72
CA PHE A 153 11.11 0.79 -3.54
C PHE A 153 11.33 2.11 -2.80
N LYS A 154 11.43 3.17 -3.58
CA LYS A 154 11.44 4.55 -3.09
C LYS A 154 10.36 5.35 -3.80
N GLY A 155 9.82 6.32 -3.11
CA GLY A 155 8.83 7.24 -3.66
C GLY A 155 8.82 8.55 -2.88
N GLY A 156 8.13 9.52 -3.41
CA GLY A 156 8.01 10.84 -2.79
C GLY A 156 7.02 11.72 -3.51
N MET A 157 6.90 12.94 -3.05
CA MET A 157 6.05 13.98 -3.60
C MET A 157 6.86 15.22 -3.98
N GLY A 158 6.23 16.11 -4.72
CA GLY A 158 6.75 17.41 -5.05
C GLY A 158 7.99 17.40 -5.94
N ALA A 159 8.68 18.53 -6.01
CA ALA A 159 9.87 18.71 -6.83
C ALA A 159 11.03 17.76 -6.43
N ALA A 160 11.06 17.30 -5.19
CA ALA A 160 12.08 16.31 -4.73
C ALA A 160 11.94 14.98 -5.45
N ALA A 161 10.72 14.46 -5.61
CA ALA A 161 10.44 13.23 -6.34
C ALA A 161 10.80 13.37 -7.83
N ILE A 162 10.45 14.50 -8.44
CA ILE A 162 10.81 14.82 -9.83
C ILE A 162 12.33 14.81 -10.02
N LYS A 163 13.06 15.49 -9.14
CA LYS A 163 14.53 15.53 -9.17
C LYS A 163 15.13 14.13 -9.00
N ALA A 164 14.63 13.35 -8.07
CA ALA A 164 15.12 11.99 -7.83
C ALA A 164 14.95 11.12 -9.08
N ARG A 165 13.78 11.21 -9.73
CA ARG A 165 13.50 10.44 -10.94
C ARG A 165 14.35 10.86 -12.13
N LEU A 166 14.50 12.16 -12.37
CA LEU A 166 15.40 12.67 -13.41
C LEU A 166 16.83 12.24 -13.19
N SER A 167 17.34 12.31 -11.95
CA SER A 167 18.69 11.84 -11.62
C SER A 167 18.89 10.36 -11.92
N ALA A 168 17.89 9.52 -11.66
CA ALA A 168 17.94 8.10 -11.98
C ALA A 168 17.98 7.87 -13.51
N ILE A 169 17.16 8.59 -14.27
CA ILE A 169 17.16 8.51 -15.75
C ILE A 169 18.53 8.92 -16.31
N PHE A 170 19.10 10.03 -15.85
CA PHE A 170 20.43 10.48 -16.29
C PHE A 170 21.51 9.46 -16.01
N LYS A 171 21.52 8.84 -14.82
CA LYS A 171 22.49 7.77 -14.48
C LYS A 171 22.34 6.57 -15.42
N MET A 172 21.13 6.17 -15.75
CA MET A 172 20.89 5.05 -16.69
C MET A 172 21.40 5.39 -18.11
N VAL A 173 21.16 6.61 -18.60
CA VAL A 173 21.61 7.05 -19.92
C VAL A 173 23.14 7.08 -19.98
N LEU A 174 23.80 7.64 -18.97
CA LEU A 174 25.26 7.68 -18.87
C LEU A 174 25.88 6.28 -18.82
N ALA A 175 25.30 5.37 -18.05
CA ALA A 175 25.76 3.99 -17.97
C ALA A 175 25.67 3.27 -19.34
N ARG A 176 24.56 3.45 -20.06
CA ARG A 176 24.37 2.90 -21.41
C ARG A 176 25.37 3.49 -22.40
N SER A 177 25.62 4.78 -22.35
CA SER A 177 26.59 5.45 -23.22
C SER A 177 28.02 4.96 -22.98
N ALA A 178 28.41 4.74 -21.73
CA ALA A 178 29.71 4.17 -21.38
C ALA A 178 29.90 2.75 -21.94
N ILE A 179 28.88 1.90 -21.83
CA ILE A 179 28.91 0.53 -22.37
C ILE A 179 28.99 0.55 -23.90
N SER A 180 28.25 1.42 -24.57
CA SER A 180 28.30 1.57 -26.04
C SER A 180 29.65 2.05 -26.54
N GLY A 181 30.30 2.95 -25.79
CA GLY A 181 31.67 3.42 -26.11
C GLY A 181 32.74 2.33 -26.00
N PHE A 182 32.56 1.35 -25.12
CA PHE A 182 33.46 0.21 -25.00
C PHE A 182 33.34 -0.81 -26.16
N LEU A 183 32.18 -0.90 -26.79
CA LEU A 183 31.92 -1.81 -27.90
C LEU A 183 32.33 -1.24 -29.27
N THR A 184 32.73 0.02 -29.34
CA THR A 184 33.11 0.71 -30.58
C THR A 184 34.60 0.98 -30.72
N THR A 185 35.44 0.49 -29.82
CA THR A 185 36.91 0.56 -30.03
C THR A 185 37.31 -0.51 -31.07
N PRO A 186 37.78 -0.13 -32.27
CA PRO A 186 38.31 -1.09 -33.22
C PRO A 186 39.57 -1.71 -32.65
N VAL A 187 39.61 -3.04 -32.63
CA VAL A 187 40.84 -3.80 -32.38
C VAL A 187 41.76 -3.53 -33.59
N SER A 188 42.75 -2.74 -33.38
CA SER A 188 43.87 -2.54 -34.31
C SER A 188 44.86 -3.68 -34.24
#